data_ae58153096e1e7e0e9f3877436743506
#
_entry.id   ae58153096e1e7e0e9f3877436743506
#
_cell.length_a   1.000
_cell.length_b   1.000
_cell.length_c   1.000
_cell.angle_alpha   90.00
_cell.angle_beta   90.00
_cell.angle_gamma   90.00
#
_symmetry.space_group_name_H-M   'P 1'
#
loop_
_entity.id
_entity.type
_entity.pdbx_description
1 polymer ?
#
loop_
_entity_poly.entity_id
_entity_poly.type
_entity_poly.pdbx_seq_one_letter_code
_entity_poly.pdbx_strand_id
1 'polypeptide(L)'
;MKTEPAQTAPAKHLLIYCYDAYCGWCYGFSPVIKKIAEAYKDQLDIEVLSGGMILSPQPAPIGVMASYIQEAYKTVEERTGIRFGKDFLWHIFNPDKSDWFPDSLKPAIALRIFKEFYPDDQVSFAADLQYALNYEGRDLTDDEAYRLLLHQYQIPENDFYDKLHSKEYEQKAQYEFALVKQLKVTGFPTALIQAEGLKFHMVARGYTDYETVSRNIDNALKEILHSGVKSS
;
A
#
# COMPACT_ATOMS: atom_id res chain seq x y z
N MET A 1 12.43 38.56 -30.93
CA MET A 1 11.46 37.81 -30.12
C MET A 1 12.27 37.17 -29.00
N LYS A 2 12.07 37.63 -27.75
CA LYS A 2 12.66 36.98 -26.57
C LYS A 2 11.73 35.81 -26.21
N THR A 3 12.21 34.59 -26.35
CA THR A 3 11.55 33.40 -25.84
C THR A 3 11.55 33.48 -24.30
N GLU A 4 10.38 33.61 -23.69
CA GLU A 4 10.24 33.45 -22.25
C GLU A 4 10.70 32.04 -21.87
N PRO A 5 11.49 31.89 -20.78
CA PRO A 5 11.86 30.58 -20.30
C PRO A 5 10.58 29.84 -19.87
N ALA A 6 10.43 28.61 -20.36
CA ALA A 6 9.32 27.72 -19.92
C ALA A 6 9.34 27.65 -18.39
N GLN A 7 8.23 28.04 -17.76
CA GLN A 7 8.04 27.84 -16.32
C GLN A 7 8.15 26.35 -16.05
N THR A 8 9.22 25.92 -15.39
CA THR A 8 9.33 24.56 -14.88
C THR A 8 8.19 24.36 -13.86
N ALA A 9 7.39 23.30 -14.04
CA ALA A 9 6.39 22.95 -13.06
C ALA A 9 7.04 22.82 -11.66
N PRO A 10 6.37 23.28 -10.60
CA PRO A 10 6.91 23.17 -9.25
C PRO A 10 7.20 21.69 -8.93
N ALA A 11 8.30 21.43 -8.22
CA ALA A 11 8.64 20.08 -7.80
C ALA A 11 7.53 19.54 -6.89
N LYS A 12 7.08 18.30 -7.17
CA LYS A 12 6.07 17.63 -6.36
C LYS A 12 6.65 17.24 -4.99
N HIS A 13 5.78 17.14 -3.99
CA HIS A 13 6.12 16.63 -2.68
C HIS A 13 5.93 15.11 -2.63
N LEU A 14 6.73 14.41 -1.81
CA LEU A 14 6.61 12.98 -1.65
C LEU A 14 5.59 12.63 -0.56
N LEU A 15 4.54 11.90 -0.92
CA LEU A 15 3.65 11.21 0.01
C LEU A 15 4.08 9.75 0.11
N ILE A 16 4.39 9.29 1.31
CA ILE A 16 4.70 7.89 1.60
C ILE A 16 3.45 7.23 2.17
N TYR A 17 2.94 6.23 1.46
CA TYR A 17 1.83 5.39 1.90
C TYR A 17 2.36 4.04 2.41
N CYS A 18 2.32 3.86 3.73
CA CYS A 18 2.68 2.60 4.38
C CYS A 18 1.44 1.72 4.53
N TYR A 19 1.46 0.54 3.93
CA TYR A 19 0.36 -0.41 3.92
C TYR A 19 0.87 -1.84 4.12
N ASP A 20 -0.05 -2.78 4.27
CA ASP A 20 0.25 -4.20 4.15
C ASP A 20 -0.88 -4.89 3.39
N ALA A 21 -0.54 -5.88 2.54
CA ALA A 21 -1.52 -6.58 1.70
C ALA A 21 -2.57 -7.32 2.54
N TYR A 22 -2.17 -7.84 3.72
CA TYR A 22 -3.06 -8.56 4.65
C TYR A 22 -3.79 -7.64 5.63
N CYS A 23 -3.59 -6.33 5.56
CA CYS A 23 -4.26 -5.40 6.45
C CYS A 23 -5.69 -5.06 5.98
N GLY A 24 -6.71 -5.56 6.62
CA GLY A 24 -8.12 -5.29 6.27
C GLY A 24 -8.49 -3.80 6.33
N TRP A 25 -7.90 -3.01 7.25
CA TRP A 25 -8.08 -1.57 7.28
C TRP A 25 -7.41 -0.84 6.11
N CYS A 26 -6.30 -1.38 5.59
CA CYS A 26 -5.68 -0.88 4.36
C CYS A 26 -6.56 -1.18 3.14
N TYR A 27 -7.16 -2.37 3.10
CA TYR A 27 -8.16 -2.70 2.08
C TYR A 27 -9.33 -1.71 2.12
N GLY A 28 -9.86 -1.41 3.32
CA GLY A 28 -10.88 -0.38 3.50
C GLY A 28 -10.44 1.04 3.12
N PHE A 29 -9.14 1.34 3.21
CA PHE A 29 -8.57 2.64 2.87
C PHE A 29 -8.22 2.77 1.37
N SER A 30 -8.17 1.68 0.63
CA SER A 30 -7.76 1.69 -0.78
C SER A 30 -8.60 2.61 -1.68
N PRO A 31 -9.93 2.78 -1.51
CA PRO A 31 -10.68 3.77 -2.27
C PRO A 31 -10.30 5.22 -1.93
N VAL A 32 -9.94 5.48 -0.67
CA VAL A 32 -9.54 6.81 -0.21
C VAL A 32 -8.20 7.20 -0.82
N ILE A 33 -7.19 6.32 -0.71
CA ILE A 33 -5.84 6.62 -1.23
C ILE A 33 -5.82 6.71 -2.76
N LYS A 34 -6.62 5.90 -3.49
CA LYS A 34 -6.81 6.04 -4.94
C LYS A 34 -7.37 7.42 -5.29
N LYS A 35 -8.38 7.90 -4.57
CA LYS A 35 -8.96 9.23 -4.78
C LYS A 35 -7.97 10.35 -4.45
N ILE A 36 -7.15 10.18 -3.41
CA ILE A 36 -6.06 11.12 -3.08
C ILE A 36 -5.01 11.15 -4.19
N ALA A 37 -4.58 9.99 -4.69
CA ALA A 37 -3.60 9.91 -5.77
C ALA A 37 -4.05 10.69 -7.01
N GLU A 38 -5.31 10.54 -7.40
CA GLU A 38 -5.87 11.27 -8.55
C GLU A 38 -6.03 12.78 -8.27
N ALA A 39 -6.56 13.14 -7.08
CA ALA A 39 -6.83 14.54 -6.74
C ALA A 39 -5.56 15.39 -6.58
N TYR A 40 -4.46 14.77 -6.15
CA TYR A 40 -3.19 15.47 -5.87
C TYR A 40 -2.06 15.11 -6.84
N LYS A 41 -2.35 14.48 -7.97
CA LYS A 41 -1.36 14.01 -8.96
C LYS A 41 -0.39 15.07 -9.46
N ASP A 42 -0.79 16.34 -9.46
CA ASP A 42 0.04 17.46 -9.89
C ASP A 42 0.88 18.07 -8.75
N GLN A 43 0.63 17.67 -7.50
CA GLN A 43 1.27 18.21 -6.30
C GLN A 43 2.07 17.16 -5.53
N LEU A 44 1.71 15.87 -5.66
CA LEU A 44 2.31 14.77 -4.92
C LEU A 44 2.81 13.68 -5.87
N ASP A 45 4.01 13.18 -5.59
CA ASP A 45 4.44 11.84 -6.00
C ASP A 45 4.15 10.88 -4.85
N ILE A 46 3.68 9.68 -5.14
CA ILE A 46 3.30 8.71 -4.10
C ILE A 46 4.24 7.52 -4.13
N GLU A 47 4.89 7.25 -3.01
CA GLU A 47 5.67 6.03 -2.79
C GLU A 47 4.88 5.12 -1.84
N VAL A 48 4.53 3.92 -2.30
CA VAL A 48 3.87 2.89 -1.49
C VAL A 48 4.93 1.99 -0.88
N LEU A 49 4.97 1.90 0.45
CA LEU A 49 5.88 1.01 1.17
C LEU A 49 5.10 -0.13 1.83
N SER A 50 5.57 -1.35 1.59
CA SER A 50 5.05 -2.53 2.28
C SER A 50 5.53 -2.57 3.72
N GLY A 51 4.61 -2.89 4.65
CA GLY A 51 4.88 -2.81 6.08
C GLY A 51 5.43 -4.08 6.71
N GLY A 52 5.20 -5.24 6.10
CA GLY A 52 5.63 -6.52 6.67
C GLY A 52 4.87 -6.87 7.95
N MET A 53 3.53 -6.75 7.92
CA MET A 53 2.69 -7.01 9.10
C MET A 53 2.74 -8.47 9.56
N ILE A 54 2.81 -9.39 8.61
CA ILE A 54 2.87 -10.84 8.86
C ILE A 54 4.20 -11.35 8.29
N LEU A 55 5.20 -11.45 9.16
CA LEU A 55 6.51 -12.00 8.82
C LEU A 55 6.89 -13.05 9.85
N SER A 56 7.15 -14.27 9.42
CA SER A 56 7.64 -15.35 10.28
C SER A 56 8.56 -16.27 9.50
N PRO A 57 9.67 -16.72 10.11
CA PRO A 57 10.48 -17.79 9.52
C PRO A 57 9.69 -19.10 9.37
N GLN A 58 8.58 -19.24 10.10
CA GLN A 58 7.62 -20.34 10.01
C GLN A 58 6.21 -19.73 9.92
N PRO A 59 5.65 -19.56 8.71
CA PRO A 59 4.31 -19.03 8.54
C PRO A 59 3.28 -19.83 9.36
N ALA A 60 2.40 -19.12 10.06
CA ALA A 60 1.34 -19.73 10.84
C ALA A 60 0.06 -19.89 9.98
N PRO A 61 -0.77 -20.92 10.22
CA PRO A 61 -2.02 -21.05 9.50
C PRO A 61 -2.95 -19.86 9.77
N ILE A 62 -3.81 -19.54 8.81
CA ILE A 62 -4.78 -18.41 8.88
C ILE A 62 -5.62 -18.45 10.17
N GLY A 63 -5.82 -19.61 10.74
CA GLY A 63 -6.55 -19.82 11.98
C GLY A 63 -6.05 -18.99 13.17
N VAL A 64 -4.76 -18.65 13.20
CA VAL A 64 -4.17 -17.82 14.27
C VAL A 64 -4.79 -16.42 14.30
N MET A 65 -5.20 -15.88 13.15
CA MET A 65 -5.81 -14.55 13.06
C MET A 65 -7.31 -14.57 12.73
N ALA A 66 -7.87 -15.76 12.46
CA ALA A 66 -9.24 -15.90 12.01
C ALA A 66 -10.27 -15.34 13.00
N SER A 67 -10.12 -15.60 14.30
CA SER A 67 -11.02 -15.08 15.34
C SER A 67 -11.06 -13.55 15.37
N TYR A 68 -9.90 -12.90 15.29
CA TYR A 68 -9.83 -11.45 15.21
C TYR A 68 -10.53 -10.92 13.95
N ILE A 69 -10.29 -11.53 12.79
CA ILE A 69 -10.91 -11.12 11.53
C ILE A 69 -12.43 -11.32 11.57
N GLN A 70 -12.93 -12.42 12.13
CA GLN A 70 -14.36 -12.69 12.29
C GLN A 70 -15.08 -11.60 13.09
N GLU A 71 -14.41 -11.01 14.07
CA GLU A 71 -14.96 -9.90 14.87
C GLU A 71 -14.83 -8.56 14.13
N ALA A 72 -13.72 -8.33 13.44
CA ALA A 72 -13.36 -7.03 12.89
C ALA A 72 -13.94 -6.73 11.50
N TYR A 73 -14.15 -7.75 10.63
CA TYR A 73 -14.45 -7.50 9.21
C TYR A 73 -15.73 -6.68 9.00
N LYS A 74 -16.79 -6.94 9.79
CA LYS A 74 -18.04 -6.16 9.68
C LYS A 74 -17.84 -4.69 10.03
N THR A 75 -17.03 -4.40 11.05
CA THR A 75 -16.70 -3.03 11.44
C THR A 75 -15.92 -2.32 10.31
N VAL A 76 -15.02 -3.05 9.63
CA VAL A 76 -14.31 -2.50 8.47
C VAL A 76 -15.31 -2.19 7.36
N GLU A 77 -16.20 -3.14 6.99
CA GLU A 77 -17.24 -2.92 5.96
C GLU A 77 -18.15 -1.72 6.28
N GLU A 78 -18.63 -1.64 7.52
CA GLU A 78 -19.54 -0.58 7.97
C GLU A 78 -18.89 0.81 7.92
N ARG A 79 -17.61 0.89 8.31
CA ARG A 79 -16.89 2.16 8.37
C ARG A 79 -16.36 2.62 7.03
N THR A 80 -16.04 1.70 6.13
CA THR A 80 -15.30 2.02 4.91
C THR A 80 -16.13 1.87 3.64
N GLY A 81 -17.24 1.12 3.72
CA GLY A 81 -18.11 0.82 2.59
C GLY A 81 -17.60 -0.29 1.65
N ILE A 82 -16.38 -0.82 1.88
CA ILE A 82 -15.89 -1.99 1.10
C ILE A 82 -16.64 -3.25 1.50
N ARG A 83 -16.43 -4.33 0.75
CA ARG A 83 -16.97 -5.65 1.08
C ARG A 83 -15.88 -6.70 1.01
N PHE A 84 -15.85 -7.58 2.01
CA PHE A 84 -15.06 -8.80 1.93
C PHE A 84 -15.81 -9.85 1.12
N GLY A 85 -15.08 -10.58 0.27
CA GLY A 85 -15.66 -11.60 -0.57
C GLY A 85 -15.96 -12.90 0.19
N LYS A 86 -16.93 -13.64 -0.33
CA LYS A 86 -17.36 -14.92 0.28
C LYS A 86 -16.23 -15.96 0.32
N ASP A 87 -15.35 -15.95 -0.69
CA ASP A 87 -14.27 -16.92 -0.81
C ASP A 87 -13.17 -16.62 0.22
N PHE A 88 -12.79 -15.36 0.44
CA PHE A 88 -11.95 -14.95 1.56
C PHE A 88 -12.57 -15.31 2.90
N LEU A 89 -13.84 -14.94 3.11
CA LEU A 89 -14.54 -15.21 4.38
C LEU A 89 -14.71 -16.69 4.65
N TRP A 90 -14.77 -17.54 3.61
CA TRP A 90 -14.79 -18.98 3.80
C TRP A 90 -13.55 -19.47 4.57
N HIS A 91 -12.34 -19.01 4.20
CA HIS A 91 -11.11 -19.35 4.91
C HIS A 91 -11.11 -18.85 6.36
N ILE A 92 -11.69 -17.67 6.59
CA ILE A 92 -11.80 -17.07 7.93
C ILE A 92 -12.77 -17.83 8.83
N PHE A 93 -13.89 -18.31 8.29
CA PHE A 93 -14.91 -19.04 9.05
C PHE A 93 -14.70 -20.56 9.09
N ASN A 94 -13.78 -21.08 8.27
CA ASN A 94 -13.40 -22.50 8.27
C ASN A 94 -11.88 -22.66 8.38
N PRO A 95 -11.23 -22.09 9.41
CA PRO A 95 -9.77 -22.03 9.48
C PRO A 95 -9.12 -23.42 9.56
N ASP A 96 -9.80 -24.41 10.15
CA ASP A 96 -9.30 -25.80 10.25
C ASP A 96 -9.32 -26.54 8.89
N LYS A 97 -10.02 -26.00 7.89
CA LYS A 97 -10.10 -26.56 6.53
C LYS A 97 -9.32 -25.73 5.52
N SER A 98 -8.83 -24.57 5.95
CA SER A 98 -8.04 -23.67 5.12
C SER A 98 -6.60 -24.17 5.05
N ASP A 99 -6.03 -24.10 3.86
CA ASP A 99 -4.63 -24.37 3.58
C ASP A 99 -3.77 -23.09 3.54
N TRP A 100 -4.32 -21.95 3.94
CA TRP A 100 -3.64 -20.66 3.89
C TRP A 100 -2.66 -20.47 5.05
N PHE A 101 -1.44 -20.03 4.68
CA PHE A 101 -0.37 -19.63 5.59
C PHE A 101 0.09 -18.20 5.22
N PRO A 102 -0.62 -17.16 5.67
CA PRO A 102 -0.35 -15.78 5.27
C PRO A 102 1.09 -15.34 5.55
N ASP A 103 1.69 -14.66 4.56
CA ASP A 103 3.01 -14.06 4.66
C ASP A 103 3.07 -12.77 3.83
N SER A 104 3.46 -11.65 4.44
CA SER A 104 3.53 -10.34 3.78
C SER A 104 4.71 -10.20 2.81
N LEU A 105 5.67 -11.14 2.80
CA LEU A 105 6.88 -11.01 1.99
C LEU A 105 6.59 -11.11 0.49
N LYS A 106 5.87 -12.16 0.05
CA LYS A 106 5.61 -12.36 -1.38
C LYS A 106 4.83 -11.20 -2.02
N PRO A 107 3.69 -10.71 -1.46
CA PRO A 107 3.00 -9.54 -2.02
C PRO A 107 3.84 -8.25 -1.96
N ALA A 108 4.75 -8.10 -0.98
CA ALA A 108 5.69 -6.98 -0.96
C ALA A 108 6.70 -7.07 -2.11
N ILE A 109 7.23 -8.26 -2.40
CA ILE A 109 8.09 -8.49 -3.57
C ILE A 109 7.32 -8.16 -4.86
N ALA A 110 6.08 -8.64 -4.99
CA ALA A 110 5.25 -8.38 -6.16
C ALA A 110 5.04 -6.88 -6.41
N LEU A 111 4.72 -6.10 -5.36
CA LEU A 111 4.62 -4.65 -5.48
C LEU A 111 5.97 -4.02 -5.87
N ARG A 112 7.09 -4.50 -5.30
CA ARG A 112 8.41 -3.98 -5.63
C ARG A 112 8.79 -4.21 -7.11
N ILE A 113 8.42 -5.36 -7.67
CA ILE A 113 8.58 -5.65 -9.10
C ILE A 113 7.70 -4.72 -9.92
N PHE A 114 6.42 -4.57 -9.54
CA PHE A 114 5.46 -3.71 -10.25
C PHE A 114 5.96 -2.27 -10.40
N LYS A 115 6.58 -1.71 -9.38
CA LYS A 115 7.14 -0.35 -9.39
C LYS A 115 8.19 -0.13 -10.48
N GLU A 116 8.84 -1.17 -10.99
CA GLU A 116 9.81 -1.06 -12.07
C GLU A 116 9.14 -0.86 -13.45
N PHE A 117 7.91 -1.38 -13.62
CA PHE A 117 7.13 -1.23 -14.83
C PHE A 117 6.24 0.01 -14.79
N TYR A 118 5.65 0.30 -13.64
CA TYR A 118 4.63 1.34 -13.44
C TYR A 118 4.89 2.12 -12.14
N PRO A 119 5.92 2.98 -12.10
CA PRO A 119 6.30 3.71 -10.88
C PRO A 119 5.21 4.67 -10.39
N ASP A 120 4.39 5.20 -11.29
CA ASP A 120 3.32 6.15 -10.95
C ASP A 120 2.00 5.46 -10.56
N ASP A 121 1.88 4.14 -10.70
CA ASP A 121 0.61 3.39 -10.53
C ASP A 121 0.63 2.45 -9.32
N GLN A 122 1.56 2.67 -8.40
CA GLN A 122 1.80 1.84 -7.21
C GLN A 122 0.56 1.67 -6.35
N VAL A 123 -0.23 2.74 -6.19
CA VAL A 123 -1.46 2.74 -5.38
C VAL A 123 -2.51 1.81 -5.99
N SER A 124 -2.64 1.81 -7.32
CA SER A 124 -3.59 0.93 -8.02
C SER A 124 -3.23 -0.52 -7.81
N PHE A 125 -1.96 -0.89 -8.01
CA PHE A 125 -1.53 -2.27 -7.83
C PHE A 125 -1.63 -2.75 -6.37
N ALA A 126 -1.26 -1.90 -5.40
CA ALA A 126 -1.43 -2.22 -3.99
C ALA A 126 -2.90 -2.50 -3.63
N ALA A 127 -3.84 -1.71 -4.18
CA ALA A 127 -5.27 -1.93 -4.00
C ALA A 127 -5.76 -3.20 -4.72
N ASP A 128 -5.21 -3.51 -5.89
CA ASP A 128 -5.58 -4.71 -6.64
C ASP A 128 -5.08 -5.99 -5.96
N LEU A 129 -3.88 -5.98 -5.34
CA LEU A 129 -3.40 -7.05 -4.46
C LEU A 129 -4.37 -7.29 -3.29
N GLN A 130 -4.82 -6.21 -2.66
CA GLN A 130 -5.76 -6.30 -1.55
C GLN A 130 -7.14 -6.78 -1.99
N TYR A 131 -7.60 -6.41 -3.18
CA TYR A 131 -8.84 -6.89 -3.77
C TYR A 131 -8.74 -8.38 -4.10
N ALA A 132 -7.64 -8.81 -4.72
CA ALA A 132 -7.37 -10.21 -5.03
C ALA A 132 -7.45 -11.09 -3.77
N LEU A 133 -6.84 -10.66 -2.66
CA LEU A 133 -6.92 -11.37 -1.39
C LEU A 133 -8.31 -11.28 -0.76
N ASN A 134 -8.75 -10.05 -0.44
CA ASN A 134 -9.88 -9.84 0.49
C ASN A 134 -11.25 -10.00 -0.17
N TYR A 135 -11.35 -9.85 -1.50
CA TYR A 135 -12.62 -10.00 -2.23
C TYR A 135 -12.65 -11.28 -3.07
N GLU A 136 -11.61 -11.52 -3.86
CA GLU A 136 -11.57 -12.69 -4.75
C GLU A 136 -11.13 -13.97 -4.02
N GLY A 137 -10.55 -13.88 -2.83
CA GLY A 137 -10.13 -15.04 -2.03
C GLY A 137 -8.90 -15.73 -2.61
N ARG A 138 -7.96 -14.99 -3.18
CA ARG A 138 -6.70 -15.55 -3.68
C ARG A 138 -5.66 -15.57 -2.58
N ASP A 139 -4.98 -16.68 -2.43
CA ASP A 139 -3.82 -16.78 -1.55
C ASP A 139 -2.61 -16.07 -2.15
N LEU A 140 -2.21 -14.93 -1.58
CA LEU A 140 -1.04 -14.16 -2.05
C LEU A 140 0.31 -14.87 -1.79
N THR A 141 0.31 -16.01 -1.13
CA THR A 141 1.50 -16.88 -1.03
C THR A 141 1.61 -17.84 -2.22
N ASP A 142 0.56 -17.99 -3.02
CA ASP A 142 0.56 -18.74 -4.26
C ASP A 142 0.92 -17.84 -5.46
N ASP A 143 1.75 -18.34 -6.37
CA ASP A 143 2.14 -17.63 -7.60
C ASP A 143 0.93 -17.37 -8.51
N GLU A 144 -0.05 -18.28 -8.55
CA GLU A 144 -1.26 -18.14 -9.35
C GLU A 144 -2.10 -16.91 -8.98
N ALA A 145 -1.98 -16.41 -7.74
CA ALA A 145 -2.68 -15.21 -7.30
C ALA A 145 -2.36 -13.98 -8.15
N TYR A 146 -1.17 -13.94 -8.74
CA TYR A 146 -0.67 -12.79 -9.52
C TYR A 146 -1.02 -12.85 -11.00
N ARG A 147 -1.30 -14.02 -11.57
CA ARG A 147 -1.47 -14.22 -13.03
C ARG A 147 -2.45 -13.24 -13.67
N LEU A 148 -3.63 -13.04 -13.09
CA LEU A 148 -4.61 -12.12 -13.65
C LEU A 148 -4.16 -10.66 -13.58
N LEU A 149 -3.43 -10.29 -12.52
CA LEU A 149 -2.85 -8.95 -12.38
C LEU A 149 -1.75 -8.73 -13.43
N LEU A 150 -0.88 -9.72 -13.65
CA LEU A 150 0.15 -9.64 -14.68
C LEU A 150 -0.47 -9.44 -16.07
N HIS A 151 -1.53 -10.18 -16.36
CA HIS A 151 -2.25 -10.02 -17.62
C HIS A 151 -2.92 -8.63 -17.74
N GLN A 152 -3.59 -8.17 -16.67
CA GLN A 152 -4.23 -6.85 -16.60
C GLN A 152 -3.23 -5.72 -16.91
N TYR A 153 -2.05 -5.78 -16.32
CA TYR A 153 -1.00 -4.77 -16.46
C TYR A 153 0.01 -5.08 -17.59
N GLN A 154 -0.20 -6.13 -18.37
CA GLN A 154 0.69 -6.55 -19.46
C GLN A 154 2.15 -6.73 -19.02
N ILE A 155 2.37 -7.23 -17.81
CA ILE A 155 3.70 -7.54 -17.28
C ILE A 155 4.11 -8.94 -17.78
N PRO A 156 5.32 -9.12 -18.34
CA PRO A 156 5.80 -10.42 -18.79
C PRO A 156 5.92 -11.42 -17.63
N GLU A 157 5.17 -12.53 -17.71
CA GLU A 157 5.10 -13.51 -16.61
C GLU A 157 6.47 -14.06 -16.22
N ASN A 158 7.30 -14.46 -17.20
CA ASN A 158 8.62 -15.03 -16.91
C ASN A 158 9.52 -14.03 -16.14
N ASP A 159 9.59 -12.77 -16.59
CA ASP A 159 10.39 -11.75 -15.92
C ASP A 159 9.87 -11.47 -14.50
N PHE A 160 8.56 -11.48 -14.31
CA PHE A 160 7.96 -11.29 -12.99
C PHE A 160 8.27 -12.45 -12.04
N TYR A 161 8.05 -13.71 -12.46
CA TYR A 161 8.26 -14.85 -11.58
C TYR A 161 9.76 -15.11 -11.30
N ASP A 162 10.64 -14.86 -12.26
CA ASP A 162 12.09 -14.92 -12.03
C ASP A 162 12.51 -13.93 -10.91
N LYS A 163 11.95 -12.72 -10.94
CA LYS A 163 12.18 -11.71 -9.91
C LYS A 163 11.51 -12.07 -8.58
N LEU A 164 10.25 -12.58 -8.63
CA LEU A 164 9.47 -12.95 -7.44
C LEU A 164 10.19 -13.95 -6.54
N HIS A 165 10.94 -14.88 -7.16
CA HIS A 165 11.71 -15.92 -6.48
C HIS A 165 13.17 -15.56 -6.26
N SER A 166 13.60 -14.36 -6.64
CA SER A 166 15.00 -13.97 -6.53
C SER A 166 15.33 -13.41 -5.14
N LYS A 167 16.54 -13.73 -4.67
CA LYS A 167 17.07 -13.18 -3.41
C LYS A 167 17.20 -11.66 -3.43
N GLU A 168 17.46 -11.10 -4.60
CA GLU A 168 17.57 -9.64 -4.78
C GLU A 168 16.26 -8.93 -4.41
N TYR A 169 15.13 -9.41 -4.93
CA TYR A 169 13.84 -8.78 -4.68
C TYR A 169 13.31 -9.05 -3.27
N GLU A 170 13.64 -10.21 -2.69
CA GLU A 170 13.42 -10.45 -1.27
C GLU A 170 14.13 -9.38 -0.43
N GLN A 171 15.40 -9.10 -0.71
CA GLN A 171 16.17 -8.06 0.00
C GLN A 171 15.57 -6.65 -0.21
N LYS A 172 15.11 -6.35 -1.42
CA LYS A 172 14.42 -5.07 -1.70
C LYS A 172 13.14 -4.92 -0.86
N ALA A 173 12.33 -5.97 -0.73
CA ALA A 173 11.13 -5.96 0.12
C ALA A 173 11.50 -5.82 1.61
N GLN A 174 12.49 -6.56 2.08
CA GLN A 174 12.99 -6.45 3.46
C GLN A 174 13.52 -5.05 3.78
N TYR A 175 14.13 -4.37 2.80
CA TYR A 175 14.54 -2.99 2.93
C TYR A 175 13.34 -2.04 3.13
N GLU A 176 12.24 -2.24 2.38
CA GLU A 176 11.01 -1.45 2.60
C GLU A 176 10.45 -1.65 4.02
N PHE A 177 10.44 -2.89 4.54
CA PHE A 177 10.03 -3.15 5.92
C PHE A 177 10.89 -2.39 6.94
N ALA A 178 12.22 -2.36 6.69
CA ALA A 178 13.15 -1.61 7.54
C ALA A 178 12.89 -0.09 7.47
N LEU A 179 12.60 0.46 6.29
CA LEU A 179 12.24 1.88 6.12
C LEU A 179 10.96 2.22 6.88
N VAL A 180 9.91 1.42 6.77
CA VAL A 180 8.64 1.61 7.50
C VAL A 180 8.88 1.63 9.01
N LYS A 181 9.75 0.74 9.50
CA LYS A 181 10.17 0.72 10.90
C LYS A 181 10.97 1.98 11.30
N GLN A 182 11.88 2.46 10.43
CA GLN A 182 12.64 3.69 10.66
C GLN A 182 11.74 4.93 10.69
N LEU A 183 10.68 4.96 9.87
CA LEU A 183 9.64 5.98 9.89
C LEU A 183 8.75 5.91 11.16
N LYS A 184 9.01 4.95 12.06
CA LYS A 184 8.25 4.71 13.30
C LYS A 184 6.76 4.49 13.08
N VAL A 185 6.41 3.91 11.94
CA VAL A 185 5.04 3.49 11.66
C VAL A 185 4.73 2.26 12.50
N THR A 186 3.67 2.35 13.32
CA THR A 186 3.27 1.32 14.29
C THR A 186 1.94 0.66 13.94
N GLY A 187 1.34 1.02 12.82
CA GLY A 187 0.08 0.46 12.34
C GLY A 187 -0.27 0.91 10.94
N PHE A 188 -1.14 0.18 10.29
CA PHE A 188 -1.54 0.38 8.90
C PHE A 188 -3.05 0.63 8.79
N PRO A 189 -3.48 1.41 7.79
CA PRO A 189 -2.68 2.26 6.89
C PRO A 189 -2.06 3.46 7.63
N THR A 190 -0.94 3.99 7.12
CA THR A 190 -0.36 5.26 7.54
C THR A 190 0.12 6.03 6.31
N ALA A 191 -0.18 7.32 6.22
CA ALA A 191 0.31 8.19 5.15
C ALA A 191 1.04 9.40 5.71
N LEU A 192 2.22 9.69 5.14
CA LEU A 192 3.15 10.74 5.58
C LEU A 192 3.54 11.59 4.37
N ILE A 193 3.59 12.92 4.52
CA ILE A 193 4.22 13.80 3.53
C ILE A 193 5.60 14.18 4.02
N GLN A 194 6.61 13.98 3.17
CA GLN A 194 7.97 14.40 3.47
C GLN A 194 8.08 15.93 3.35
N ALA A 195 8.57 16.56 4.41
CA ALA A 195 9.01 17.95 4.43
C ALA A 195 10.52 18.03 4.20
N GLU A 196 11.12 19.16 4.48
CA GLU A 196 12.56 19.32 4.35
C GLU A 196 13.35 18.37 5.28
N GLY A 197 14.35 17.72 4.69
CA GLY A 197 15.21 16.78 5.42
C GLY A 197 14.46 15.51 5.85
N LEU A 198 14.55 15.19 7.15
CA LEU A 198 13.92 13.99 7.75
C LEU A 198 12.63 14.32 8.53
N LYS A 199 11.96 15.42 8.20
CA LYS A 199 10.68 15.78 8.81
C LYS A 199 9.54 15.21 7.99
N PHE A 200 8.51 14.73 8.67
CA PHE A 200 7.32 14.17 8.04
C PHE A 200 6.06 14.72 8.71
N HIS A 201 5.06 15.05 7.89
CA HIS A 201 3.70 15.37 8.34
C HIS A 201 2.82 14.14 8.19
N MET A 202 2.26 13.66 9.29
CA MET A 202 1.32 12.55 9.27
C MET A 202 -0.05 13.05 8.77
N VAL A 203 -0.52 12.53 7.64
CA VAL A 203 -1.80 12.93 7.04
C VAL A 203 -2.90 11.88 7.21
N ALA A 204 -2.52 10.62 7.46
CA ALA A 204 -3.44 9.55 7.85
C ALA A 204 -2.77 8.57 8.82
N ARG A 205 -3.54 8.05 9.81
CA ARG A 205 -3.13 6.98 10.72
C ARG A 205 -4.33 6.09 11.03
N GLY A 206 -4.28 4.84 10.57
CA GLY A 206 -5.46 3.99 10.50
C GLY A 206 -6.44 4.49 9.44
N TYR A 207 -7.61 3.86 9.36
CA TYR A 207 -8.64 4.33 8.44
C TYR A 207 -9.01 5.79 8.73
N THR A 208 -8.92 6.62 7.72
CA THR A 208 -9.25 8.05 7.74
C THR A 208 -10.03 8.35 6.46
N ASP A 209 -11.14 9.07 6.56
CA ASP A 209 -11.95 9.43 5.40
C ASP A 209 -11.23 10.41 4.46
N TYR A 210 -11.72 10.49 3.22
CA TYR A 210 -11.12 11.31 2.17
C TYR A 210 -11.03 12.80 2.56
N GLU A 211 -12.10 13.36 3.10
CA GLU A 211 -12.19 14.78 3.45
C GLU A 211 -11.16 15.14 4.54
N THR A 212 -10.98 14.27 5.50
CA THR A 212 -10.00 14.45 6.58
C THR A 212 -8.56 14.31 6.04
N VAL A 213 -8.27 13.30 5.21
CA VAL A 213 -6.93 13.14 4.60
C VAL A 213 -6.61 14.33 3.71
N SER A 214 -7.54 14.75 2.85
CA SER A 214 -7.38 15.90 1.95
C SER A 214 -7.05 17.19 2.73
N ARG A 215 -7.83 17.48 3.78
CA ARG A 215 -7.57 18.63 4.66
C ARG A 215 -6.19 18.56 5.33
N ASN A 216 -5.77 17.38 5.78
CA ASN A 216 -4.45 17.19 6.40
C ASN A 216 -3.33 17.40 5.39
N ILE A 217 -3.50 16.93 4.14
CA ILE A 217 -2.56 17.18 3.04
C ILE A 217 -2.44 18.68 2.76
N ASP A 218 -3.58 19.39 2.59
CA ASP A 218 -3.58 20.83 2.32
C ASP A 218 -2.88 21.62 3.42
N ASN A 219 -3.06 21.25 4.68
CA ASN A 219 -2.40 21.89 5.81
C ASN A 219 -0.89 21.61 5.79
N ALA A 220 -0.48 20.35 5.57
CA ALA A 220 0.93 19.97 5.48
C ALA A 220 1.64 20.72 4.34
N LEU A 221 1.05 20.79 3.16
CA LEU A 221 1.61 21.52 2.02
C LEU A 221 1.76 23.00 2.31
N LYS A 222 0.77 23.64 2.96
CA LYS A 222 0.87 25.04 3.39
C LYS A 222 2.02 25.27 4.37
N GLU A 223 2.19 24.39 5.37
CA GLU A 223 3.27 24.49 6.35
C GLU A 223 4.64 24.35 5.70
N ILE A 224 4.80 23.40 4.75
CA ILE A 224 6.04 23.20 4.02
C ILE A 224 6.42 24.47 3.22
N LEU A 225 5.46 25.04 2.49
CA LEU A 225 5.69 26.26 1.71
C LEU A 225 6.09 27.46 2.60
N HIS A 226 5.45 27.62 3.77
CA HIS A 226 5.79 28.70 4.69
C HIS A 226 7.16 28.52 5.37
N SER A 227 7.60 27.27 5.56
CA SER A 227 8.91 26.97 6.14
C SER A 227 10.06 27.27 5.17
N GLY A 228 9.88 26.95 3.88
CA GLY A 228 10.86 27.21 2.82
C GLY A 228 11.13 28.69 2.58
N VAL A 229 10.11 29.56 2.78
CA VAL A 229 10.27 31.03 2.63
C VAL A 229 11.07 31.67 3.78
N LYS A 230 11.18 31.00 4.94
CA LYS A 230 11.95 31.53 6.09
C LYS A 230 13.43 31.13 6.08
N SER A 231 13.83 30.21 5.18
CA SER A 231 15.20 29.67 5.09
C SER A 231 15.99 30.27 3.93
N SER A 232 15.37 31.10 3.11
CA SER A 232 15.96 31.88 2.00
C SER A 232 16.14 33.35 2.38
#